data_24a444f27146a45201270a6fbbbafaa1
#
_entry.id   24a444f27146a45201270a6fbbbafaa1
#
_cell.length_a   1.000
_cell.length_b   1.000
_cell.length_c   1.000
_cell.angle_alpha   90.00
_cell.angle_beta   90.00
_cell.angle_gamma   90.00
#
_symmetry.space_group_name_H-M   'P 1'
#
loop_
_entity.id
_entity.type
_entity.pdbx_description
1 polymer ?
#
loop_
_entity_poly.entity_id
_entity_poly.type
_entity_poly.pdbx_seq_one_letter_code
_entity_poly.pdbx_strand_id
1 'polypeptide(L)'
;MPVKLNRSLQQDIFRHLETTYPNEGGGFLLGASNNGEVQITETIQIQNVFEAGEQYHRYAMTPQDWARLEDEADARGLSLVGYYHSHPDSPAIPSVYDRDHALPHFVYLITQVQDAKAVEMLAWRLRPDRTEFDAEKLAVGG
;
A
#
# COMPACT_ATOMS: atom_id res chain seq x y z
N MET A 1 -13.17 8.48 5.61
CA MET A 1 -12.65 9.19 4.43
C MET A 1 -12.50 8.21 3.28
N PRO A 2 -13.15 8.46 2.15
CA PRO A 2 -13.08 7.48 1.06
C PRO A 2 -11.72 7.49 0.36
N VAL A 3 -11.32 6.29 -0.04
CA VAL A 3 -10.15 6.05 -0.87
C VAL A 3 -10.67 5.58 -2.22
N LYS A 4 -10.29 6.27 -3.29
CA LYS A 4 -10.75 5.95 -4.63
C LYS A 4 -9.63 5.39 -5.49
N LEU A 5 -9.97 4.38 -6.26
CA LEU A 5 -9.02 3.62 -7.07
C LEU A 5 -9.77 3.10 -8.29
N ASN A 6 -9.20 3.25 -9.48
CA ASN A 6 -9.88 2.66 -10.63
C ASN A 6 -9.62 1.15 -10.70
N ARG A 7 -10.52 0.46 -11.41
CA ARG A 7 -10.47 -1.02 -11.47
C ARG A 7 -9.20 -1.52 -12.16
N SER A 8 -8.75 -0.83 -13.19
CA SER A 8 -7.53 -1.23 -13.89
C SER A 8 -6.31 -1.21 -12.97
N LEU A 9 -6.21 -0.18 -12.14
CA LEU A 9 -5.09 -0.06 -11.21
C LEU A 9 -5.18 -1.12 -10.11
N GLN A 10 -6.39 -1.41 -9.62
CA GLN A 10 -6.57 -2.49 -8.66
C GLN A 10 -6.10 -3.83 -9.24
N GLN A 11 -6.43 -4.10 -10.49
CA GLN A 11 -6.00 -5.33 -11.15
C GLN A 11 -4.49 -5.39 -11.31
N ASP A 12 -3.85 -4.25 -11.60
CA ASP A 12 -2.39 -4.18 -11.69
C ASP A 12 -1.74 -4.52 -10.34
N ILE A 13 -2.30 -3.97 -9.26
CA ILE A 13 -1.81 -4.29 -7.91
C ILE A 13 -2.00 -5.78 -7.62
N PHE A 14 -3.17 -6.32 -7.93
CA PHE A 14 -3.45 -7.74 -7.70
C PHE A 14 -2.45 -8.64 -8.45
N ARG A 15 -2.20 -8.34 -9.72
CA ARG A 15 -1.24 -9.13 -10.51
C ARG A 15 0.15 -9.07 -9.91
N HIS A 16 0.60 -7.89 -9.50
CA HIS A 16 1.90 -7.74 -8.86
C HIS A 16 1.98 -8.60 -7.59
N LEU A 17 0.98 -8.51 -6.73
CA LEU A 17 1.00 -9.25 -5.46
C LEU A 17 0.85 -10.76 -5.65
N GLU A 18 0.18 -11.19 -6.70
CA GLU A 18 0.12 -12.61 -7.03
C GLU A 18 1.47 -13.15 -7.48
N THR A 19 2.27 -12.33 -8.17
CA THR A 19 3.60 -12.76 -8.62
C THR A 19 4.59 -12.88 -7.47
N THR A 20 4.40 -12.15 -6.38
CA THR A 20 5.32 -12.23 -5.23
C THR A 20 4.98 -13.38 -4.28
N TYR A 21 3.76 -13.92 -4.36
CA TYR A 21 3.35 -15.02 -3.52
C TYR A 21 4.34 -16.20 -3.63
N PRO A 22 4.73 -16.85 -2.55
CA PRO A 22 4.21 -16.79 -1.18
C PRO A 22 4.83 -15.71 -0.30
N ASN A 23 5.62 -14.82 -0.85
CA ASN A 23 6.21 -13.72 -0.10
C ASN A 23 5.30 -12.49 -0.16
N GLU A 24 5.44 -11.59 0.79
CA GLU A 24 4.78 -10.31 0.71
C GLU A 24 5.35 -9.48 -0.41
N GLY A 25 4.49 -8.82 -1.15
CA GLY A 25 4.88 -7.82 -2.13
C GLY A 25 4.34 -6.46 -1.72
N GLY A 26 4.80 -5.41 -2.35
CA GLY A 26 4.33 -4.08 -2.05
C GLY A 26 4.76 -3.03 -3.02
N GLY A 27 4.27 -1.83 -2.79
CA GLY A 27 4.61 -0.66 -3.61
C GLY A 27 3.98 0.59 -3.05
N PHE A 28 4.31 1.71 -3.66
CA PHE A 28 3.84 3.01 -3.19
C PHE A 28 2.66 3.49 -4.04
N LEU A 29 1.79 4.25 -3.39
CA LEU A 29 0.58 4.79 -3.99
C LEU A 29 0.79 6.27 -4.23
N LEU A 30 0.55 6.70 -5.47
CA LEU A 30 0.63 8.09 -5.87
C LEU A 30 -0.75 8.61 -6.28
N GLY A 31 -1.02 9.83 -5.94
CA GLY A 31 -2.30 10.43 -6.27
C GLY A 31 -2.47 11.80 -5.66
N ALA A 32 -3.68 12.11 -5.24
CA ALA A 32 -4.01 13.40 -4.64
C ALA A 32 -4.95 13.21 -3.45
N SER A 33 -4.81 14.08 -2.47
CA SER A 33 -5.68 14.12 -1.32
C SER A 33 -6.43 15.46 -1.33
N ASN A 34 -7.75 15.40 -1.22
CA ASN A 34 -8.58 16.58 -1.29
C ASN A 34 -9.77 16.42 -0.33
N ASN A 35 -9.87 17.31 0.66
CA ASN A 35 -10.94 17.27 1.67
C ASN A 35 -11.07 15.92 2.35
N GLY A 36 -9.93 15.28 2.63
CA GLY A 36 -9.92 13.98 3.29
C GLY A 36 -10.15 12.79 2.39
N GLU A 37 -10.52 13.01 1.14
CA GLU A 37 -10.66 11.96 0.14
C GLU A 37 -9.32 11.75 -0.57
N VAL A 38 -8.93 10.50 -0.78
CA VAL A 38 -7.69 10.17 -1.47
C VAL A 38 -8.04 9.51 -2.80
N GLN A 39 -7.53 10.09 -3.89
CA GLN A 39 -7.63 9.53 -5.23
C GLN A 39 -6.27 8.94 -5.60
N ILE A 40 -6.22 7.62 -5.77
CA ILE A 40 -5.00 6.92 -6.19
C ILE A 40 -5.02 6.80 -7.70
N THR A 41 -3.97 7.27 -8.36
CA THR A 41 -3.90 7.30 -9.82
C THR A 41 -2.77 6.47 -10.40
N GLU A 42 -1.68 6.29 -9.64
CA GLU A 42 -0.52 5.52 -10.08
C GLU A 42 0.12 4.78 -8.92
N THR A 43 0.92 3.79 -9.23
CA THR A 43 1.70 3.06 -8.23
C THR A 43 3.15 2.97 -8.67
N ILE A 44 4.03 2.78 -7.68
CA ILE A 44 5.42 2.44 -7.92
C ILE A 44 5.65 1.09 -7.25
N GLN A 45 5.83 0.05 -8.05
CA GLN A 45 6.10 -1.28 -7.53
C GLN A 45 7.49 -1.32 -6.91
N ILE A 46 7.61 -2.02 -5.78
CA ILE A 46 8.91 -2.24 -5.17
C ILE A 46 9.38 -3.63 -5.61
N GLN A 47 10.50 -3.65 -6.32
CA GLN A 47 11.09 -4.90 -6.78
C GLN A 47 12.04 -5.42 -5.71
N ASN A 48 12.01 -6.73 -5.50
CA ASN A 48 12.95 -7.40 -4.59
C ASN A 48 12.92 -6.83 -3.17
N VAL A 49 11.72 -6.45 -2.70
CA VAL A 49 11.55 -5.98 -1.33
C VAL A 49 12.03 -7.01 -0.34
N PHE A 50 11.89 -8.28 -0.72
CA PHE A 50 12.25 -9.39 0.14
C PHE A 50 13.30 -10.25 -0.53
N GLU A 51 14.53 -10.05 -0.14
CA GLU A 51 15.55 -11.04 -0.40
C GLU A 51 15.45 -12.12 0.66
N ALA A 52 16.12 -13.24 0.43
CA ALA A 52 16.06 -14.36 1.35
C ALA A 52 16.39 -13.90 2.78
N GLY A 53 15.49 -14.15 3.71
CA GLY A 53 15.67 -13.79 5.10
C GLY A 53 15.26 -12.36 5.46
N GLU A 54 14.82 -11.57 4.49
CA GLU A 54 14.52 -10.15 4.73
C GLU A 54 13.07 -9.76 4.49
N GLN A 55 12.17 -10.72 4.48
CA GLN A 55 10.76 -10.47 4.19
C GLN A 55 10.05 -9.58 5.21
N TYR A 56 10.73 -9.24 6.30
CA TYR A 56 10.17 -8.34 7.29
C TYR A 56 10.68 -6.91 7.15
N HIS A 57 11.51 -6.65 6.16
CA HIS A 57 12.18 -5.36 6.02
C HIS A 57 11.54 -4.46 4.98
N ARG A 58 10.26 -4.67 4.66
CA ARG A 58 9.54 -3.86 3.67
C ARG A 58 9.47 -2.38 4.01
N TYR A 59 9.69 -2.04 5.29
CA TYR A 59 9.72 -0.65 5.72
C TYR A 59 11.13 -0.14 6.00
N ALA A 60 12.14 -0.93 5.66
CA ALA A 60 13.54 -0.57 5.92
C ALA A 60 14.06 0.39 4.83
N MET A 61 13.42 1.53 4.71
CA MET A 61 13.77 2.54 3.74
C MET A 61 14.57 3.65 4.39
N THR A 62 15.60 4.11 3.68
CA THR A 62 16.42 5.23 4.17
C THR A 62 15.72 6.55 3.88
N PRO A 63 16.11 7.64 4.57
CA PRO A 63 15.61 8.97 4.21
C PRO A 63 15.83 9.33 2.74
N GLN A 64 16.93 8.87 2.14
CA GLN A 64 17.21 9.09 0.74
C GLN A 64 16.20 8.37 -0.16
N ASP A 65 15.79 7.16 0.22
CA ASP A 65 14.76 6.41 -0.53
C ASP A 65 13.44 7.16 -0.50
N TRP A 66 13.04 7.68 0.66
CA TRP A 66 11.81 8.45 0.79
C TRP A 66 11.86 9.73 -0.03
N ALA A 67 12.99 10.46 0.02
CA ALA A 67 13.15 11.68 -0.76
C ALA A 67 13.04 11.40 -2.27
N ARG A 68 13.63 10.30 -2.72
CA ARG A 68 13.58 9.92 -4.13
C ARG A 68 12.15 9.60 -4.57
N LEU A 69 11.37 8.93 -3.73
CA LEU A 69 9.98 8.64 -4.03
C LEU A 69 9.14 9.91 -4.09
N GLU A 70 9.37 10.84 -3.17
CA GLU A 70 8.67 12.12 -3.19
C GLU A 70 9.02 12.93 -4.42
N ASP A 71 10.29 12.94 -4.83
CA ASP A 71 10.73 13.61 -6.05
C ASP A 71 10.07 12.98 -7.28
N GLU A 72 9.96 11.65 -7.32
CA GLU A 72 9.31 10.95 -8.42
C GLU A 72 7.82 11.32 -8.50
N ALA A 73 7.15 11.40 -7.37
CA ALA A 73 5.76 11.81 -7.32
C ALA A 73 5.59 13.23 -7.82
N ASP A 74 6.46 14.15 -7.35
CA ASP A 74 6.43 15.55 -7.79
C ASP A 74 6.65 15.66 -9.29
N ALA A 75 7.58 14.89 -9.84
CA ALA A 75 7.86 14.90 -11.29
C ALA A 75 6.66 14.47 -12.11
N ARG A 76 5.75 13.67 -11.53
CA ARG A 76 4.51 13.23 -12.18
C ARG A 76 3.33 14.13 -11.88
N GLY A 77 3.53 15.21 -11.11
CA GLY A 77 2.44 16.09 -10.69
C GLY A 77 1.52 15.46 -9.65
N LEU A 78 2.02 14.50 -8.89
CA LEU A 78 1.27 13.74 -7.91
C LEU A 78 1.90 13.85 -6.53
N SER A 79 1.23 13.31 -5.53
CA SER A 79 1.74 13.19 -4.16
C SER A 79 1.86 11.74 -3.76
N LEU A 80 2.79 11.46 -2.88
CA LEU A 80 2.91 10.13 -2.27
C LEU A 80 1.81 10.04 -1.21
N VAL A 81 0.82 9.17 -1.42
CA VAL A 81 -0.38 9.11 -0.56
C VAL A 81 -0.48 7.84 0.26
N GLY A 82 0.34 6.84 -0.02
CA GLY A 82 0.25 5.61 0.75
C GLY A 82 1.13 4.49 0.24
N TYR A 83 0.79 3.31 0.71
CA TYR A 83 1.55 2.09 0.43
C TYR A 83 0.58 0.92 0.31
N TYR A 84 0.89 -0.01 -0.58
CA TYR A 84 0.12 -1.26 -0.65
C TYR A 84 1.03 -2.45 -0.37
N HIS A 85 0.47 -3.49 0.22
CA HIS A 85 1.20 -4.74 0.40
C HIS A 85 0.23 -5.90 0.50
N SER A 86 0.76 -7.13 0.39
CA SER A 86 -0.02 -8.34 0.50
C SER A 86 0.14 -9.00 1.85
N HIS A 87 -0.90 -9.73 2.26
CA HIS A 87 -0.85 -10.69 3.36
C HIS A 87 -1.05 -12.08 2.75
N PRO A 88 0.05 -12.82 2.49
CA PRO A 88 -0.08 -14.17 1.95
C PRO A 88 -0.79 -15.10 2.93
N ASP A 89 -1.87 -15.71 2.46
CA ASP A 89 -2.67 -16.67 3.21
C ASP A 89 -3.16 -16.15 4.58
N SER A 90 -3.34 -14.83 4.69
CA SER A 90 -3.80 -14.17 5.91
C SER A 90 -4.80 -13.06 5.56
N PRO A 91 -5.72 -12.71 6.47
CA PRO A 91 -6.69 -11.66 6.20
C PRO A 91 -6.04 -10.30 5.91
N ALA A 92 -6.75 -9.46 5.18
CA ALA A 92 -6.29 -8.11 4.79
C ALA A 92 -6.45 -7.10 5.93
N ILE A 93 -6.03 -7.47 7.12
CA ILE A 93 -6.16 -6.70 8.35
C ILE A 93 -4.76 -6.37 8.87
N PRO A 94 -4.49 -5.10 9.27
CA PRO A 94 -3.16 -4.72 9.71
C PRO A 94 -2.66 -5.55 10.88
N SER A 95 -1.39 -5.95 10.80
CA SER A 95 -0.72 -6.65 11.89
C SER A 95 -0.10 -5.65 12.86
N VAL A 96 0.42 -6.15 14.00
CA VAL A 96 1.18 -5.32 14.92
C VAL A 96 2.42 -4.76 14.22
N TYR A 97 3.07 -5.56 13.39
CA TYR A 97 4.21 -5.11 12.61
C TYR A 97 3.82 -3.96 11.69
N ASP A 98 2.68 -4.07 11.00
CA ASP A 98 2.18 -3.01 10.13
C ASP A 98 1.98 -1.72 10.93
N ARG A 99 1.35 -1.82 12.12
CA ARG A 99 1.10 -0.66 12.97
C ARG A 99 2.41 0.01 13.40
N ASP A 100 3.39 -0.78 13.79
CA ASP A 100 4.64 -0.24 14.33
C ASP A 100 5.49 0.46 13.27
N HIS A 101 5.29 0.12 12.00
CA HIS A 101 6.10 0.64 10.90
C HIS A 101 5.34 1.58 9.97
N ALA A 102 4.05 1.81 10.22
CA ALA A 102 3.23 2.67 9.36
C ALA A 102 3.41 4.14 9.73
N LEU A 103 3.05 4.99 8.79
CA LEU A 103 3.05 6.45 8.98
C LEU A 103 1.61 6.95 9.06
N PRO A 104 1.29 7.84 10.02
CA PRO A 104 -0.01 8.50 10.03
C PRO A 104 -0.21 9.28 8.73
N HIS A 105 -1.45 9.48 8.33
CA HIS A 105 -1.89 10.20 7.13
C HIS A 105 -1.70 9.45 5.82
N PHE A 106 -0.95 8.35 5.82
CA PHE A 106 -0.86 7.48 4.64
C PHE A 106 -2.05 6.53 4.61
N VAL A 107 -2.49 6.21 3.39
CA VAL A 107 -3.45 5.14 3.15
C VAL A 107 -2.68 3.84 2.95
N TYR A 108 -3.14 2.78 3.58
CA TYR A 108 -2.56 1.45 3.41
C TYR A 108 -3.59 0.55 2.77
N LEU A 109 -3.27 0.04 1.58
CA LEU A 109 -4.09 -0.98 0.94
C LEU A 109 -3.47 -2.34 1.23
N ILE A 110 -4.22 -3.19 1.90
CA ILE A 110 -3.76 -4.54 2.22
C ILE A 110 -4.60 -5.52 1.42
N THR A 111 -3.94 -6.44 0.72
CA THR A 111 -4.60 -7.44 -0.10
C THR A 111 -4.30 -8.82 0.45
N GLN A 112 -5.34 -9.59 0.73
CA GLN A 112 -5.18 -11.00 1.04
C GLN A 112 -4.91 -11.76 -0.25
N VAL A 113 -3.81 -12.51 -0.28
CA VAL A 113 -3.47 -13.37 -1.41
C VAL A 113 -3.51 -14.82 -0.92
N GLN A 114 -4.50 -15.57 -1.38
CA GLN A 114 -4.75 -16.95 -0.96
C GLN A 114 -4.41 -17.89 -2.11
N ASP A 115 -3.49 -18.82 -1.90
CA ASP A 115 -3.07 -19.76 -2.94
C ASP A 115 -2.72 -19.06 -4.25
N ALA A 116 -1.91 -18.00 -4.16
CA ALA A 116 -1.45 -17.20 -5.29
C ALA A 116 -2.55 -16.40 -6.00
N LYS A 117 -3.73 -16.23 -5.37
CA LYS A 117 -4.82 -15.43 -5.94
C LYS A 117 -5.23 -14.32 -4.98
N ALA A 118 -5.30 -13.10 -5.49
CA ALA A 118 -5.80 -11.96 -4.72
C ALA A 118 -7.32 -12.14 -4.51
N VAL A 119 -7.76 -12.11 -3.26
CA VAL A 119 -9.16 -12.37 -2.92
C VAL A 119 -9.87 -11.19 -2.27
N GLU A 120 -9.14 -10.29 -1.61
CA GLU A 120 -9.75 -9.14 -0.96
C GLU A 120 -8.72 -8.03 -0.77
N MET A 121 -9.14 -6.79 -1.02
CA MET A 121 -8.35 -5.60 -0.75
C MET A 121 -9.14 -4.69 0.19
N LEU A 122 -8.51 -4.29 1.29
CA LEU A 122 -9.11 -3.34 2.25
C LEU A 122 -8.19 -2.15 2.42
N ALA A 123 -8.79 -1.01 2.74
CA ALA A 123 -8.07 0.25 2.93
C ALA A 123 -8.07 0.65 4.40
N TRP A 124 -6.94 1.13 4.86
CA TRP A 124 -6.71 1.45 6.28
C TRP A 124 -5.93 2.76 6.39
N ARG A 125 -6.11 3.43 7.52
CA ARG A 125 -5.35 4.64 7.87
C ARG A 125 -4.94 4.56 9.33
N LEU A 126 -3.66 4.79 9.61
CA LEU A 126 -3.17 4.80 10.97
C LEU A 126 -3.63 6.08 11.66
N ARG A 127 -4.16 5.97 12.87
CA ARG A 127 -4.54 7.15 13.65
C ARG A 127 -3.34 8.02 13.95
N PRO A 128 -3.54 9.36 14.11
CA PRO A 128 -2.43 10.24 14.45
C PRO A 128 -1.69 9.86 15.72
N ASP A 129 -2.38 9.28 16.71
CA ASP A 129 -1.75 8.83 17.96
C ASP A 129 -1.05 7.48 17.80
N ARG A 130 -1.13 6.84 16.64
CA ARG A 130 -0.46 5.59 16.28
C ARG A 130 -0.92 4.38 17.09
N THR A 131 -2.08 4.45 17.73
CA THR A 131 -2.57 3.35 18.57
C THR A 131 -3.18 2.22 17.77
N GLU A 132 -3.88 2.57 16.68
CA GLU A 132 -4.53 1.56 15.83
C GLU A 132 -4.87 2.14 14.47
N PHE A 133 -5.25 1.27 13.54
CA PHE A 133 -5.75 1.65 12.23
C PHE A 133 -7.26 1.78 12.24
N ASP A 134 -7.77 2.74 11.47
CA ASP A 134 -9.18 2.82 11.14
C ASP A 134 -9.40 2.29 9.73
N ALA A 135 -10.47 1.54 9.55
CA ALA A 135 -10.87 1.08 8.22
C ALA A 135 -11.42 2.27 7.43
N GLU A 136 -10.99 2.38 6.17
CA GLU A 136 -11.46 3.41 5.26
C GLU A 136 -12.33 2.78 4.18
N LYS A 137 -13.29 3.53 3.68
CA LYS A 137 -14.13 3.07 2.57
C LYS A 137 -13.30 3.06 1.29
N LEU A 138 -13.21 1.91 0.65
CA LEU A 138 -12.52 1.77 -0.63
C LEU A 138 -13.56 1.73 -1.74
N ALA A 139 -13.50 2.72 -2.65
CA ALA A 139 -14.37 2.77 -3.82
C ALA A 139 -13.55 2.44 -5.05
N VAL A 140 -13.88 1.32 -5.70
CA VAL A 140 -13.21 0.86 -6.91
C VAL A 140 -14.18 1.02 -8.07
N GLY A 141 -13.77 1.73 -9.12
CA GLY A 141 -14.66 1.96 -10.24
C GLY A 141 -13.92 2.47 -11.47
N GLY A 142 -14.64 2.64 -12.50
CA GLY A 142 -14.14 3.12 -13.76
C GLY A 142 -13.71 2.00 -14.66
#